data_113278eb9823193c29a02f7110b90b4e
#
_entry.id   113278eb9823193c29a02f7110b90b4e
#
_cell.length_a   1.000
_cell.length_b   1.000
_cell.length_c   1.000
_cell.angle_alpha   90.00
_cell.angle_beta   90.00
_cell.angle_gamma   90.00
#
_symmetry.space_group_name_H-M   'P 1'
#
loop_
_entity.id
_entity.type
_entity.pdbx_description
1 polymer ?
#
loop_
_entity_poly.entity_id
_entity_poly.type
_entity_poly.pdbx_seq_one_letter_code
_entity_poly.pdbx_strand_id
1 'polypeptide(L)'
;MGAMAQPVDELAEPVNALEVREDSDGRWRNYVNNSLAEHFSQLYRRVDRWVMLQAPSFECVYQWRLEQEQKLALTRSGNAIMSAAEIAHFIQFYQRLTEHCLARLPARVDHLYRLDKQRRIQSYTSAAEANV
;
A
#
# COMPACT_ATOMS: atom_id res chain seq x y z
N MET A 1 -2.46 4.33 6.98
CA MET A 1 -1.37 5.33 6.93
C MET A 1 -0.05 4.59 7.10
N GLY A 2 1.09 5.21 6.80
CA GLY A 2 2.39 4.59 7.00
C GLY A 2 3.18 4.38 5.70
N ALA A 3 2.79 5.04 4.61
CA ALA A 3 3.59 5.03 3.40
C ALA A 3 4.98 5.63 3.65
N MET A 4 6.00 4.99 3.09
CA MET A 4 7.40 5.41 3.22
C MET A 4 7.92 5.94 1.90
N ALA A 5 8.76 6.97 1.96
CA ALA A 5 9.54 7.38 0.81
C ALA A 5 10.54 6.29 0.42
N GLN A 6 10.74 6.13 -0.89
CA GLN A 6 11.71 5.22 -1.49
C GLN A 6 13.04 5.92 -1.73
N PRO A 7 14.16 5.17 -1.81
CA PRO A 7 15.39 5.67 -2.42
C PRO A 7 15.14 6.21 -3.83
N VAL A 8 15.79 7.31 -4.19
CA VAL A 8 15.52 8.02 -5.46
C VAL A 8 15.83 7.15 -6.69
N ASP A 9 16.83 6.30 -6.59
CA ASP A 9 17.21 5.35 -7.63
C ASP A 9 16.12 4.31 -7.93
N GLU A 10 15.32 3.92 -6.92
CA GLU A 10 14.16 3.03 -7.10
C GLU A 10 13.00 3.68 -7.90
N LEU A 11 13.04 5.01 -8.07
CA LEU A 11 12.02 5.74 -8.84
C LEU A 11 12.32 5.81 -10.34
N ALA A 12 13.50 5.41 -10.79
CA ALA A 12 13.91 5.53 -12.18
C ALA A 12 12.98 4.73 -13.12
N GLU A 13 12.67 3.48 -12.73
CA GLU A 13 11.87 2.59 -13.56
C GLU A 13 10.38 2.58 -13.14
N PRO A 14 9.45 2.60 -14.11
CA PRO A 14 8.03 2.45 -13.83
C PRO A 14 7.71 1.03 -13.34
N VAL A 15 6.80 0.89 -12.40
CA VAL A 15 6.41 -0.42 -11.82
C VAL A 15 5.18 -1.03 -12.48
N ASN A 16 4.41 -0.25 -13.27
CA ASN A 16 3.18 -0.71 -13.91
C ASN A 16 2.84 0.08 -15.18
N ALA A 17 1.78 -0.37 -15.86
CA ALA A 17 1.35 0.24 -17.12
C ALA A 17 0.84 1.69 -16.96
N LEU A 18 0.31 2.06 -15.79
CA LEU A 18 -0.10 3.44 -15.50
C LEU A 18 1.13 4.36 -15.52
N GLU A 19 2.17 4.02 -14.77
CA GLU A 19 3.40 4.83 -14.73
C GLU A 19 4.08 4.92 -16.09
N VAL A 20 4.08 3.83 -16.88
CA VAL A 20 4.62 3.84 -18.25
C VAL A 20 3.88 4.84 -19.14
N ARG A 21 2.56 4.90 -19.06
CA ARG A 21 1.72 5.70 -19.96
C ARG A 21 1.48 7.13 -19.49
N GLU A 22 1.30 7.32 -18.18
CA GLU A 22 0.80 8.58 -17.60
C GLU A 22 1.85 9.31 -16.77
N ASP A 23 2.96 8.64 -16.40
CA ASP A 23 4.08 9.20 -15.64
C ASP A 23 5.44 8.76 -16.21
N SER A 24 5.57 8.76 -17.55
CA SER A 24 6.77 8.27 -18.25
C SER A 24 8.04 9.06 -17.89
N ASP A 25 7.91 10.35 -17.56
CA ASP A 25 9.00 11.21 -17.09
C ASP A 25 9.24 11.14 -15.57
N GLY A 26 8.43 10.39 -14.84
CA GLY A 26 8.57 10.17 -13.41
C GLY A 26 8.18 11.36 -12.53
N ARG A 27 7.58 12.41 -13.09
CA ARG A 27 7.26 13.64 -12.33
C ARG A 27 6.32 13.37 -11.17
N TRP A 28 5.28 12.58 -11.40
CA TRP A 28 4.28 12.30 -10.38
C TRP A 28 4.84 11.43 -9.25
N ARG A 29 5.50 10.30 -9.58
CA ARG A 29 6.10 9.43 -8.56
C ARG A 29 7.18 10.12 -7.74
N ASN A 30 7.98 11.00 -8.36
CA ASN A 30 8.95 11.82 -7.63
C ASN A 30 8.26 12.85 -6.72
N TYR A 31 7.20 13.52 -7.19
CA TYR A 31 6.43 14.45 -6.37
C TYR A 31 5.84 13.76 -5.13
N VAL A 32 5.21 12.60 -5.31
CA VAL A 32 4.66 11.80 -4.19
C VAL A 32 5.75 11.40 -3.21
N ASN A 33 6.88 10.91 -3.73
CA ASN A 33 8.01 10.48 -2.90
C ASN A 33 8.61 11.62 -2.07
N ASN A 34 8.81 12.79 -2.68
CA ASN A 34 9.29 13.98 -1.99
C ASN A 34 8.30 14.44 -0.92
N SER A 35 7.01 14.45 -1.23
CA SER A 35 5.96 14.79 -0.26
C SER A 35 5.98 13.86 0.96
N LEU A 36 6.19 12.55 0.75
CA LEU A 36 6.34 11.59 1.84
C LEU A 36 7.59 11.89 2.69
N ALA A 37 8.72 12.18 2.06
CA ALA A 37 9.97 12.46 2.76
C ALA A 37 9.89 13.75 3.57
N GLU A 38 9.34 14.82 3.01
CA GLU A 38 9.35 16.16 3.60
C GLU A 38 8.22 16.37 4.61
N HIS A 39 6.99 15.99 4.27
CA HIS A 39 5.82 16.34 5.07
C HIS A 39 5.41 15.24 6.03
N PHE A 40 5.38 13.98 5.56
CA PHE A 40 4.89 12.87 6.38
C PHE A 40 5.87 12.43 7.46
N SER A 41 7.17 12.65 7.27
CA SER A 41 8.18 12.35 8.27
C SER A 41 7.94 13.06 9.61
N GLN A 42 7.40 14.28 9.58
CA GLN A 42 7.07 15.05 10.79
C GLN A 42 5.85 14.48 11.50
N LEU A 43 4.84 14.02 10.75
CA LEU A 43 3.66 13.36 11.30
C LEU A 43 4.03 12.03 11.95
N TYR A 44 4.90 11.25 11.30
CA TYR A 44 5.30 9.93 11.78
C TYR A 44 6.08 9.98 13.10
N ARG A 45 6.84 11.06 13.34
CA ARG A 45 7.52 11.28 14.64
C ARG A 45 6.58 11.47 15.83
N ARG A 46 5.28 11.71 15.59
CA ARG A 46 4.24 11.84 16.63
C ARG A 46 3.51 10.53 16.92
N VAL A 47 3.88 9.47 16.23
CA VAL A 47 3.26 8.15 16.40
C VAL A 47 4.06 7.37 17.43
N ASP A 48 3.42 7.00 18.52
CA ASP A 48 4.06 6.25 19.62
C ASP A 48 4.20 4.75 19.33
N ARG A 49 3.27 4.20 18.55
CA ARG A 49 3.25 2.78 18.19
C ARG A 49 2.79 2.56 16.76
N TRP A 50 3.47 1.68 16.07
CA TRP A 50 3.14 1.26 14.72
C TRP A 50 2.59 -0.15 14.69
N VAL A 51 1.42 -0.32 14.11
CA VAL A 51 0.79 -1.62 13.88
C VAL A 51 0.63 -1.82 12.38
N MET A 52 1.10 -2.95 11.86
CA MET A 52 0.93 -3.32 10.46
C MET A 52 0.08 -4.58 10.32
N LEU A 53 -0.94 -4.49 9.49
CA LEU A 53 -1.64 -5.64 8.92
C LEU A 53 -1.03 -5.92 7.55
N GLN A 54 -0.14 -6.89 7.47
CA GLN A 54 0.61 -7.21 6.26
C GLN A 54 -0.22 -8.12 5.36
N ALA A 55 -0.61 -7.62 4.18
CA ALA A 55 -1.16 -8.45 3.11
C ALA A 55 -0.07 -9.39 2.54
N PRO A 56 -0.43 -10.59 2.04
CA PRO A 56 0.53 -11.51 1.44
C PRO A 56 1.23 -10.96 0.20
N SER A 57 0.51 -10.15 -0.59
CA SER A 57 1.04 -9.53 -1.81
C SER A 57 0.14 -8.38 -2.27
N PHE A 58 0.61 -7.59 -3.25
CA PHE A 58 -0.20 -6.57 -3.90
C PHE A 58 -1.42 -7.17 -4.63
N GLU A 59 -1.29 -8.35 -5.21
CA GLU A 59 -2.40 -9.06 -5.87
C GLU A 59 -3.57 -9.30 -4.90
N CYS A 60 -3.30 -9.62 -3.64
CA CYS A 60 -4.34 -9.75 -2.61
C CYS A 60 -5.07 -8.42 -2.38
N VAL A 61 -4.38 -7.29 -2.44
CA VAL A 61 -4.99 -5.96 -2.28
C VAL A 61 -6.01 -5.70 -3.40
N TYR A 62 -5.67 -6.08 -4.65
CA TYR A 62 -6.62 -6.01 -5.77
C TYR A 62 -7.86 -6.86 -5.52
N GLN A 63 -7.68 -8.13 -5.18
CA GLN A 63 -8.80 -9.05 -4.94
C GLN A 63 -9.70 -8.57 -3.80
N TRP A 64 -9.12 -8.06 -2.73
CA TRP A 64 -9.88 -7.52 -1.60
C TRP A 64 -10.64 -6.25 -1.96
N ARG A 65 -10.07 -5.40 -2.81
CA ARG A 65 -10.75 -4.21 -3.30
C ARG A 65 -11.92 -4.58 -4.21
N LEU A 66 -11.72 -5.53 -5.11
CA LEU A 66 -12.76 -6.05 -6.00
C LEU A 66 -13.93 -6.64 -5.19
N GLU A 67 -13.64 -7.46 -4.18
CA GLU A 67 -14.65 -8.02 -3.28
C GLU A 67 -15.44 -6.92 -2.54
N GLN A 68 -14.76 -5.86 -2.09
CA GLN A 68 -15.40 -4.73 -1.43
C GLN A 68 -16.40 -4.03 -2.36
N GLU A 69 -16.03 -3.77 -3.61
CA GLU A 69 -16.92 -3.15 -4.59
C GLU A 69 -18.10 -4.05 -4.94
N GLN A 70 -17.89 -5.36 -5.09
CA GLN A 70 -18.95 -6.32 -5.31
C GLN A 70 -19.98 -6.34 -4.16
N LYS A 71 -19.50 -6.33 -2.92
CA LYS A 71 -20.37 -6.23 -1.74
C LYS A 71 -21.12 -4.89 -1.67
N LEU A 72 -20.47 -3.80 -2.03
CA LEU A 72 -21.10 -2.49 -2.10
C LEU A 72 -22.24 -2.46 -3.14
N ALA A 73 -22.02 -3.09 -4.29
CA ALA A 73 -23.01 -3.22 -5.36
C ALA A 73 -24.29 -3.96 -4.93
N LEU A 74 -24.19 -4.88 -3.98
CA LEU A 74 -25.35 -5.60 -3.44
C LEU A 74 -26.21 -4.71 -2.52
N THR A 75 -25.64 -3.67 -1.94
CA THR A 75 -26.30 -2.84 -0.92
C THR A 75 -26.66 -1.45 -1.40
N ARG A 76 -26.07 -0.98 -2.50
CA ARG A 76 -26.28 0.35 -3.07
C ARG A 76 -26.53 0.26 -4.58
N SER A 77 -27.56 0.93 -5.06
CA SER A 77 -27.79 1.22 -6.48
C SER A 77 -27.30 2.62 -6.79
N GLY A 78 -26.37 2.77 -7.74
CA GLY A 78 -25.89 4.09 -8.19
C GLY A 78 -24.62 3.99 -9.04
N ASN A 79 -24.30 5.05 -9.76
CA ASN A 79 -23.14 5.16 -10.68
C ASN A 79 -21.77 5.23 -9.98
N ALA A 80 -21.71 5.04 -8.66
CA ALA A 80 -20.48 5.18 -7.87
C ALA A 80 -19.76 3.84 -7.64
N ILE A 81 -20.19 2.75 -8.29
CA ILE A 81 -19.60 1.42 -8.13
C ILE A 81 -18.60 1.19 -9.28
N MET A 82 -17.36 0.95 -8.93
CA MET A 82 -16.29 0.72 -9.90
C MET A 82 -16.40 -0.68 -10.51
N SER A 83 -16.25 -0.77 -11.82
CA SER A 83 -16.06 -2.04 -12.53
C SER A 83 -14.70 -2.68 -12.20
N ALA A 84 -14.53 -3.96 -12.50
CA ALA A 84 -13.24 -4.64 -12.31
C ALA A 84 -12.09 -3.96 -13.06
N ALA A 85 -12.35 -3.44 -14.27
CA ALA A 85 -11.35 -2.73 -15.06
C ALA A 85 -10.97 -1.38 -14.43
N GLU A 86 -11.94 -0.63 -13.91
CA GLU A 86 -11.69 0.63 -13.20
C GLU A 86 -10.92 0.39 -11.90
N ILE A 87 -11.23 -0.68 -11.16
CA ILE A 87 -10.47 -1.06 -9.97
C ILE A 87 -9.03 -1.43 -10.35
N ALA A 88 -8.83 -2.23 -11.41
CA ALA A 88 -7.51 -2.61 -11.89
C ALA A 88 -6.67 -1.40 -12.30
N HIS A 89 -7.29 -0.38 -12.90
CA HIS A 89 -6.63 0.89 -13.19
C HIS A 89 -6.34 1.67 -11.89
N PHE A 90 -7.34 1.83 -11.04
CA PHE A 90 -7.25 2.63 -9.81
C PHE A 90 -6.17 2.14 -8.84
N ILE A 91 -6.02 0.84 -8.63
CA ILE A 91 -5.02 0.33 -7.68
C ILE A 91 -3.57 0.53 -8.15
N GLN A 92 -3.33 0.74 -9.45
CA GLN A 92 -1.99 1.00 -9.96
C GLN A 92 -1.38 2.29 -9.40
N PHE A 93 -2.21 3.28 -9.03
CA PHE A 93 -1.75 4.50 -8.35
C PHE A 93 -1.10 4.22 -6.99
N TYR A 94 -1.44 3.11 -6.35
CA TYR A 94 -0.96 2.73 -5.03
C TYR A 94 0.07 1.61 -5.06
N GLN A 95 0.26 0.95 -6.20
CA GLN A 95 1.08 -0.26 -6.32
C GLN A 95 2.49 -0.05 -5.80
N ARG A 96 3.20 0.94 -6.32
CA ARG A 96 4.57 1.27 -5.93
C ARG A 96 4.73 1.41 -4.42
N LEU A 97 3.90 2.24 -3.80
CA LEU A 97 3.95 2.48 -2.36
C LEU A 97 3.57 1.25 -1.56
N THR A 98 2.58 0.49 -2.02
CA THR A 98 2.14 -0.75 -1.34
C THR A 98 3.24 -1.80 -1.36
N GLU A 99 3.85 -2.05 -2.50
CA GLU A 99 4.94 -3.03 -2.64
C GLU A 99 6.15 -2.63 -1.80
N HIS A 100 6.54 -1.35 -1.85
CA HIS A 100 7.62 -0.83 -1.01
C HIS A 100 7.32 -0.99 0.48
N CYS A 101 6.10 -0.66 0.92
CA CYS A 101 5.68 -0.82 2.32
C CYS A 101 5.63 -2.28 2.74
N LEU A 102 5.13 -3.19 1.90
CA LEU A 102 5.12 -4.63 2.19
C LEU A 102 6.54 -5.19 2.38
N ALA A 103 7.50 -4.68 1.63
CA ALA A 103 8.89 -5.11 1.71
C ALA A 103 9.66 -4.50 2.90
N ARG A 104 9.39 -3.24 3.26
CA ARG A 104 10.25 -2.46 4.18
C ARG A 104 9.68 -2.22 5.56
N LEU A 105 8.34 -2.08 5.69
CA LEU A 105 7.70 -1.79 6.98
C LEU A 105 7.71 -2.93 7.99
N PRO A 106 7.66 -4.23 7.61
CA PRO A 106 7.65 -5.31 8.58
C PRO A 106 8.81 -5.26 9.60
N ALA A 107 9.97 -4.77 9.20
CA ALA A 107 11.14 -4.63 10.07
C ALA A 107 11.15 -3.34 10.92
N ARG A 108 10.14 -2.48 10.76
CA ARG A 108 10.10 -1.13 11.37
C ARG A 108 8.89 -0.87 12.25
N VAL A 109 7.94 -1.79 12.28
CA VAL A 109 6.71 -1.65 13.07
C VAL A 109 6.85 -2.33 14.43
N ASP A 110 6.16 -1.80 15.43
CA ASP A 110 6.14 -2.38 16.78
C ASP A 110 5.34 -3.70 16.81
N HIS A 111 4.26 -3.76 16.03
CA HIS A 111 3.37 -4.91 15.98
C HIS A 111 3.06 -5.29 14.54
N LEU A 112 3.40 -6.51 14.16
CA LEU A 112 3.19 -7.05 12.82
C LEU A 112 2.22 -8.23 12.86
N TYR A 113 1.09 -8.08 12.19
CA TYR A 113 0.11 -9.14 11.94
C TYR A 113 0.19 -9.55 10.47
N ARG A 114 0.60 -10.77 10.19
CA ARG A 114 0.58 -11.31 8.82
C ARG A 114 -0.77 -11.92 8.52
N LEU A 115 -1.36 -11.52 7.41
CA LEU A 115 -2.66 -11.99 6.97
C LEU A 115 -2.53 -13.07 5.90
N ASP A 116 -3.50 -13.97 5.84
CA ASP A 116 -3.69 -14.86 4.69
C ASP A 116 -4.52 -14.18 3.58
N LYS A 117 -4.71 -14.88 2.47
CA LYS A 117 -5.52 -14.40 1.34
C LYS A 117 -6.98 -14.13 1.72
N GLN A 118 -7.49 -14.74 2.78
CA GLN A 118 -8.83 -14.54 3.33
C GLN A 118 -8.88 -13.48 4.43
N ARG A 119 -7.79 -12.72 4.63
CA ARG A 119 -7.64 -11.67 5.65
C ARG A 119 -7.68 -12.18 7.09
N ARG A 120 -7.41 -13.47 7.32
CA ARG A 120 -7.27 -14.02 8.68
C ARG A 120 -5.83 -13.85 9.14
N ILE A 121 -5.65 -13.61 10.43
CA ILE A 121 -4.31 -13.48 11.02
C ILE A 121 -3.65 -14.87 11.04
N GLN A 122 -2.52 -14.99 10.37
CA GLN A 122 -1.68 -16.20 10.36
C GLN A 122 -0.62 -16.17 11.45
N SER A 123 -0.02 -15.00 11.68
CA SER A 123 1.01 -14.83 12.69
C SER A 123 1.04 -13.42 13.22
N TYR A 124 1.58 -13.27 14.42
CA TYR A 124 1.88 -12.02 15.08
C TYR A 124 3.33 -11.99 15.50
N THR A 125 3.96 -10.84 15.39
CA THR A 125 5.32 -10.57 15.88
C THR A 125 5.34 -9.20 16.51
N SER A 126 5.95 -9.05 17.69
CA SER A 126 6.24 -7.76 18.30
C SER A 126 7.73 -7.44 18.24
N ALA A 127 8.08 -6.15 18.19
CA ALA A 127 9.48 -5.72 18.21
C ALA A 127 10.20 -6.14 19.50
N ALA A 128 9.48 -6.31 20.61
CA ALA A 128 10.02 -6.79 21.87
C ALA A 128 10.48 -8.26 21.81
N GLU A 129 9.85 -9.08 20.98
CA GLU A 129 10.17 -10.51 20.81
C GLU A 129 11.28 -10.76 19.77
N ALA A 130 11.53 -9.78 18.89
CA ALA A 130 12.56 -9.88 17.84
C ALA A 130 14.00 -9.66 18.37
N ASN A 131 14.15 -9.20 19.63
CA ASN A 131 15.41 -8.89 20.28
C ASN A 131 15.83 -9.92 21.37
N VAL A 132 15.21 -11.09 21.39
CA VAL A 132 15.55 -12.18 22.34
C VAL A 132 16.33 -13.30 21.63
#